data_430a468a3619b6ac653dbd02d2a67b52
#
_entry.id   430a468a3619b6ac653dbd02d2a67b52
#
_cell.length_a   1.000
_cell.length_b   1.000
_cell.length_c   1.000
_cell.angle_alpha   90.00
_cell.angle_beta   90.00
_cell.angle_gamma   90.00
#
_symmetry.space_group_name_H-M   'P 1'
#
loop_
_entity.id
_entity.type
_entity.pdbx_description
1 polymer ?
#
loop_
_entity_poly.entity_id
_entity_poly.type
_entity_poly.pdbx_seq_one_letter_code
_entity_poly.pdbx_strand_id
1 'polypeptide(L)'
;IFFFFSPLHAQTTEETSSSPGQYAPQKLNREELGQLLAPIALYPDALIALILPASTVPSDIVLGARYLQTGGDPDQAGNKSWDESVKSLTRYPDVLTWMDQNLEWTASVGEAFVEQPADVMNAIQALREQARAAGNLQDTPEQRVVVEDRMIRIVPADPQVIYVPQYDPQIVYIQSYSPAPVLTFGIGFAVG
;
A
#
# COMPACT_ATOMS: atom_id res chain seq x y z
N ILE A 1 -83.18 -22.49 -0.96
CA ILE A 1 -82.22 -21.39 -0.97
C ILE A 1 -81.00 -21.88 -0.20
N PHE A 2 -79.93 -22.27 -0.94
CA PHE A 2 -78.66 -22.69 -0.35
C PHE A 2 -77.71 -21.53 -0.39
N PHE A 3 -77.21 -21.08 0.76
CA PHE A 3 -76.13 -20.12 0.87
C PHE A 3 -74.79 -20.86 0.91
N PHE A 4 -73.95 -20.65 -0.09
CA PHE A 4 -72.54 -21.08 -0.09
C PHE A 4 -71.70 -20.04 0.63
N PHE A 5 -71.16 -20.46 1.75
CA PHE A 5 -70.13 -19.69 2.44
C PHE A 5 -68.73 -20.09 1.87
N SER A 6 -68.08 -19.20 1.16
CA SER A 6 -66.67 -19.37 0.78
C SER A 6 -65.76 -18.91 1.92
N PRO A 7 -64.72 -19.67 2.31
CA PRO A 7 -63.78 -19.22 3.28
C PRO A 7 -62.77 -18.25 2.60
N LEU A 8 -62.61 -17.09 3.21
CA LEU A 8 -61.62 -16.07 2.90
C LEU A 8 -60.23 -16.59 3.30
N HIS A 9 -59.34 -16.85 2.31
CA HIS A 9 -57.96 -17.17 2.54
C HIS A 9 -57.22 -15.88 2.95
N ALA A 10 -56.80 -15.83 4.20
CA ALA A 10 -55.84 -14.83 4.68
C ALA A 10 -54.49 -15.14 4.07
N GLN A 11 -54.00 -14.30 3.16
CA GLN A 11 -52.61 -14.32 2.70
C GLN A 11 -51.73 -13.71 3.80
N THR A 12 -50.98 -14.56 4.47
CA THR A 12 -49.89 -14.14 5.34
C THR A 12 -48.76 -13.60 4.46
N THR A 13 -48.60 -12.29 4.40
CA THR A 13 -47.42 -11.64 3.85
C THR A 13 -46.26 -11.94 4.79
N GLU A 14 -45.36 -12.85 4.40
CA GLU A 14 -44.04 -12.96 5.02
C GLU A 14 -43.27 -11.66 4.75
N GLU A 15 -43.19 -10.82 5.74
CA GLU A 15 -42.23 -9.72 5.76
C GLU A 15 -40.84 -10.35 5.80
N THR A 16 -40.17 -10.36 4.65
CA THR A 16 -38.74 -10.64 4.56
C THR A 16 -37.99 -9.52 5.31
N SER A 17 -37.75 -9.78 6.59
CA SER A 17 -36.85 -8.96 7.41
C SER A 17 -35.45 -9.06 6.81
N SER A 18 -35.12 -8.16 5.88
CA SER A 18 -33.76 -7.90 5.48
C SER A 18 -33.05 -7.22 6.66
N SER A 19 -32.35 -8.00 7.47
CA SER A 19 -31.38 -7.48 8.42
C SER A 19 -30.45 -6.53 7.71
N PRO A 20 -30.15 -5.33 8.29
CA PRO A 20 -29.12 -4.46 7.74
C PRO A 20 -27.81 -5.26 7.74
N GLY A 21 -27.28 -5.56 6.55
CA GLY A 21 -26.04 -6.31 6.40
C GLY A 21 -24.97 -5.65 7.25
N GLN A 22 -24.42 -6.39 8.20
CA GLN A 22 -23.17 -6.06 8.81
C GLN A 22 -22.14 -5.97 7.67
N TYR A 23 -21.72 -4.75 7.33
CA TYR A 23 -20.53 -4.52 6.54
C TYR A 23 -19.34 -4.95 7.40
N ALA A 24 -19.06 -6.24 7.46
CA ALA A 24 -17.76 -6.70 7.89
C ALA A 24 -16.77 -6.28 6.80
N PRO A 25 -15.69 -5.58 7.11
CA PRO A 25 -14.67 -5.24 6.12
C PRO A 25 -14.22 -6.54 5.44
N GLN A 26 -14.35 -6.58 4.12
CA GLN A 26 -14.06 -7.77 3.36
C GLN A 26 -12.55 -7.82 3.14
N LYS A 27 -11.88 -8.78 3.79
CA LYS A 27 -10.43 -8.97 3.61
C LYS A 27 -10.12 -9.22 2.14
N LEU A 28 -9.09 -8.52 1.66
CA LEU A 28 -8.56 -8.72 0.32
C LEU A 28 -7.90 -10.11 0.22
N ASN A 29 -8.10 -10.78 -0.88
CA ASN A 29 -7.41 -12.03 -1.18
C ASN A 29 -5.95 -11.76 -1.62
N ARG A 30 -5.18 -12.83 -1.82
CA ARG A 30 -3.75 -12.73 -2.18
C ARG A 30 -3.52 -11.96 -3.48
N GLU A 31 -4.36 -12.15 -4.49
CA GLU A 31 -4.22 -11.49 -5.79
C GLU A 31 -4.53 -9.99 -5.67
N GLU A 32 -5.61 -9.64 -4.99
CA GLU A 32 -6.00 -8.25 -4.72
C GLU A 32 -4.92 -7.51 -3.89
N LEU A 33 -4.38 -8.15 -2.85
CA LEU A 33 -3.24 -7.61 -2.10
C LEU A 33 -2.00 -7.45 -2.98
N GLY A 34 -1.73 -8.42 -3.86
CA GLY A 34 -0.63 -8.33 -4.81
C GLY A 34 -0.78 -7.12 -5.72
N GLN A 35 -1.96 -6.88 -6.30
CA GLN A 35 -2.24 -5.72 -7.15
C GLN A 35 -2.13 -4.41 -6.36
N LEU A 36 -2.68 -4.36 -5.15
CA LEU A 36 -2.65 -3.18 -4.29
C LEU A 36 -1.22 -2.79 -3.90
N LEU A 37 -0.37 -3.76 -3.56
CA LEU A 37 0.97 -3.52 -3.02
C LEU A 37 2.06 -3.49 -4.09
N ALA A 38 1.75 -3.89 -5.33
CA ALA A 38 2.70 -3.90 -6.42
C ALA A 38 3.45 -2.57 -6.63
N PRO A 39 2.84 -1.38 -6.46
CA PRO A 39 3.54 -0.10 -6.64
C PRO A 39 4.66 0.16 -5.63
N ILE A 40 4.63 -0.47 -4.44
CA ILE A 40 5.57 -0.17 -3.36
C ILE A 40 6.40 -1.38 -2.91
N ALA A 41 6.07 -2.61 -3.33
CA ALA A 41 6.68 -3.83 -2.78
C ALA A 41 8.21 -3.90 -2.95
N LEU A 42 8.78 -3.23 -3.96
CA LEU A 42 10.22 -3.17 -4.19
C LEU A 42 10.90 -1.95 -3.55
N TYR A 43 10.20 -1.19 -2.73
CA TYR A 43 10.81 -0.12 -1.96
C TYR A 43 11.67 -0.69 -0.83
N PRO A 44 12.73 0.01 -0.41
CA PRO A 44 13.53 -0.36 0.76
C PRO A 44 12.66 -0.57 2.00
N ASP A 45 13.06 -1.55 2.84
CA ASP A 45 12.30 -1.92 4.05
C ASP A 45 12.00 -0.73 4.96
N ALA A 46 12.98 0.19 5.11
CA ALA A 46 12.82 1.39 5.90
C ALA A 46 11.68 2.29 5.37
N LEU A 47 11.51 2.37 4.05
CA LEU A 47 10.46 3.17 3.44
C LEU A 47 9.08 2.50 3.54
N ILE A 48 9.02 1.17 3.37
CA ILE A 48 7.80 0.38 3.62
C ILE A 48 7.31 0.57 5.06
N ALA A 49 8.26 0.56 6.02
CA ALA A 49 7.94 0.77 7.45
C ALA A 49 7.36 2.17 7.75
N LEU A 50 7.54 3.15 6.86
CA LEU A 50 6.90 4.46 6.95
C LEU A 50 5.57 4.51 6.18
N ILE A 51 5.53 3.97 4.97
CA ILE A 51 4.35 4.05 4.08
C ILE A 51 3.15 3.32 4.69
N LEU A 52 3.34 2.11 5.21
CA LEU A 52 2.22 1.31 5.72
C LEU A 52 1.48 2.00 6.88
N PRO A 53 2.14 2.44 7.97
CA PRO A 53 1.45 3.16 9.03
C PRO A 53 0.92 4.52 8.58
N ALA A 54 1.66 5.29 7.76
CA ALA A 54 1.19 6.56 7.23
C ALA A 54 -0.10 6.42 6.42
N SER A 55 -0.27 5.31 5.70
CA SER A 55 -1.49 5.02 4.93
C SER A 55 -2.74 4.89 5.80
N THR A 56 -2.60 4.62 7.10
CA THR A 56 -3.73 4.54 8.05
C THR A 56 -4.29 5.91 8.45
N VAL A 57 -3.56 6.97 8.13
CA VAL A 57 -3.90 8.37 8.48
C VAL A 57 -3.87 9.28 7.23
N PRO A 58 -4.71 9.02 6.20
CA PRO A 58 -4.65 9.71 4.92
C PRO A 58 -4.86 11.25 5.04
N SER A 59 -5.55 11.72 6.07
CA SER A 59 -5.67 13.16 6.35
C SER A 59 -4.32 13.82 6.61
N ASP A 60 -3.43 13.13 7.32
CA ASP A 60 -2.10 13.65 7.63
C ASP A 60 -1.20 13.63 6.40
N ILE A 61 -1.35 12.63 5.50
CA ILE A 61 -0.72 12.60 4.19
C ILE A 61 -1.03 13.88 3.40
N VAL A 62 -2.32 14.25 3.31
CA VAL A 62 -2.76 15.49 2.64
C VAL A 62 -2.12 16.73 3.26
N LEU A 63 -2.09 16.80 4.59
CA LEU A 63 -1.50 17.94 5.30
C LEU A 63 0.02 18.01 5.08
N GLY A 64 0.72 16.89 5.14
CA GLY A 64 2.15 16.79 4.90
C GLY A 64 2.52 17.17 3.46
N ALA A 65 1.79 16.66 2.47
CA ALA A 65 2.00 17.00 1.07
C ALA A 65 1.78 18.49 0.79
N ARG A 66 0.70 19.08 1.32
CA ARG A 66 0.43 20.53 1.20
C ARG A 66 1.51 21.37 1.89
N TYR A 67 2.00 20.92 3.04
CA TYR A 67 3.10 21.60 3.72
C TYR A 67 4.34 21.69 2.83
N LEU A 68 4.74 20.59 2.19
CA LEU A 68 5.87 20.58 1.26
C LEU A 68 5.61 21.45 0.02
N GLN A 69 4.41 21.37 -0.57
CA GLN A 69 4.01 22.19 -1.74
C GLN A 69 4.09 23.68 -1.47
N THR A 70 3.88 24.10 -0.22
CA THR A 70 3.99 25.52 0.19
C THR A 70 5.40 25.92 0.63
N GLY A 71 6.40 25.08 0.42
CA GLY A 71 7.79 25.34 0.76
C GLY A 71 8.14 25.04 2.23
N GLY A 72 7.35 24.18 2.87
CA GLY A 72 7.63 23.70 4.24
C GLY A 72 8.93 22.92 4.29
N ASP A 73 9.72 23.15 5.33
CA ASP A 73 10.99 22.48 5.58
C ASP A 73 10.75 21.10 6.23
N PRO A 74 11.17 19.99 5.61
CA PRO A 74 11.05 18.64 6.19
C PRO A 74 11.63 18.53 7.61
N ASP A 75 12.73 19.25 7.92
CA ASP A 75 13.35 19.22 9.24
C ASP A 75 12.48 19.89 10.33
N GLN A 76 11.51 20.71 9.95
CA GLN A 76 10.53 21.33 10.83
C GLN A 76 9.22 20.53 10.96
N ALA A 77 9.07 19.45 10.21
CA ALA A 77 7.88 18.60 10.23
C ALA A 77 7.66 17.96 11.61
N GLY A 78 8.73 17.71 12.37
CA GLY A 78 8.68 17.20 13.75
C GLY A 78 7.79 18.03 14.70
N ASN A 79 7.63 19.33 14.43
CA ASN A 79 6.81 20.24 15.24
C ASN A 79 5.30 20.18 14.91
N LYS A 80 4.89 19.38 13.93
CA LYS A 80 3.49 19.23 13.53
C LYS A 80 2.79 18.17 14.38
N SER A 81 1.46 18.25 14.42
CA SER A 81 0.62 17.28 15.14
C SER A 81 0.23 16.05 14.31
N TRP A 82 1.01 15.75 13.26
CA TRP A 82 0.78 14.60 12.38
C TRP A 82 1.37 13.32 12.97
N ASP A 83 0.98 12.18 12.42
CA ASP A 83 1.59 10.90 12.74
C ASP A 83 3.11 10.90 12.44
N GLU A 84 3.89 10.19 13.24
CA GLU A 84 5.36 10.17 13.12
C GLU A 84 5.83 9.60 11.78
N SER A 85 5.08 8.64 11.23
CA SER A 85 5.38 8.09 9.91
C SER A 85 5.21 9.12 8.80
N VAL A 86 4.16 9.96 8.89
CA VAL A 86 3.94 11.06 7.93
C VAL A 86 5.01 12.15 8.08
N LYS A 87 5.38 12.52 9.31
CA LYS A 87 6.49 13.46 9.55
C LYS A 87 7.79 12.95 8.90
N SER A 88 8.09 11.67 9.09
CA SER A 88 9.27 11.03 8.49
C SER A 88 9.19 10.99 6.96
N LEU A 89 7.98 10.76 6.40
CA LEU A 89 7.77 10.77 4.94
C LEU A 89 7.95 12.16 4.30
N THR A 90 7.94 13.26 5.05
CA THR A 90 8.26 14.59 4.48
C THR A 90 9.67 14.66 3.91
N ARG A 91 10.58 13.80 4.35
CA ARG A 91 11.93 13.65 3.79
C ARG A 91 11.97 12.92 2.44
N TYR A 92 10.84 12.30 2.04
CA TYR A 92 10.65 11.62 0.76
C TYR A 92 9.50 12.29 -0.01
N PRO A 93 9.70 13.54 -0.48
CA PRO A 93 8.62 14.38 -1.02
C PRO A 93 7.90 13.73 -2.21
N ASP A 94 8.61 12.99 -3.06
CA ASP A 94 8.01 12.31 -4.21
C ASP A 94 7.04 11.22 -3.76
N VAL A 95 7.39 10.45 -2.72
CA VAL A 95 6.54 9.39 -2.16
C VAL A 95 5.30 10.00 -1.51
N LEU A 96 5.49 11.01 -0.67
CA LEU A 96 4.38 11.67 0.03
C LEU A 96 3.42 12.35 -0.94
N THR A 97 3.95 13.02 -1.96
CA THR A 97 3.15 13.65 -3.02
C THR A 97 2.39 12.60 -3.84
N TRP A 98 3.02 11.49 -4.16
CA TRP A 98 2.36 10.40 -4.88
C TRP A 98 1.24 9.79 -4.05
N MET A 99 1.43 9.57 -2.74
CA MET A 99 0.38 9.09 -1.82
C MET A 99 -0.80 10.06 -1.74
N ASP A 100 -0.55 11.38 -1.71
CA ASP A 100 -1.58 12.43 -1.73
C ASP A 100 -2.36 12.42 -3.06
N GLN A 101 -1.68 12.26 -4.18
CA GLN A 101 -2.31 12.20 -5.50
C GLN A 101 -3.11 10.91 -5.73
N ASN A 102 -2.84 9.86 -4.95
CA ASN A 102 -3.47 8.54 -5.03
C ASN A 102 -4.15 8.17 -3.69
N LEU A 103 -4.97 9.08 -3.15
CA LEU A 103 -5.57 8.92 -1.81
C LEU A 103 -6.47 7.70 -1.67
N GLU A 104 -7.18 7.29 -2.72
CA GLU A 104 -7.99 6.08 -2.72
C GLU A 104 -7.10 4.84 -2.53
N TRP A 105 -6.01 4.75 -3.27
CA TRP A 105 -5.00 3.72 -3.10
C TRP A 105 -4.40 3.76 -1.69
N THR A 106 -4.01 4.95 -1.22
CA THR A 106 -3.43 5.17 0.11
C THR A 106 -4.36 4.67 1.22
N ALA A 107 -5.65 5.03 1.15
CA ALA A 107 -6.65 4.58 2.12
C ALA A 107 -6.83 3.05 2.07
N SER A 108 -6.87 2.46 0.87
CA SER A 108 -6.99 1.00 0.70
C SER A 108 -5.80 0.24 1.29
N VAL A 109 -4.58 0.75 1.13
CA VAL A 109 -3.38 0.18 1.77
C VAL A 109 -3.47 0.28 3.29
N GLY A 110 -3.90 1.44 3.80
CA GLY A 110 -4.08 1.65 5.24
C GLY A 110 -5.11 0.69 5.84
N GLU A 111 -6.26 0.52 5.19
CA GLU A 111 -7.30 -0.43 5.60
C GLU A 111 -6.77 -1.87 5.60
N ALA A 112 -6.14 -2.29 4.51
CA ALA A 112 -5.54 -3.62 4.41
C ALA A 112 -4.48 -3.87 5.49
N PHE A 113 -3.65 -2.86 5.79
CA PHE A 113 -2.62 -2.98 6.81
C PHE A 113 -3.19 -3.09 8.23
N VAL A 114 -4.30 -2.41 8.53
CA VAL A 114 -5.00 -2.52 9.83
C VAL A 114 -5.71 -3.87 9.97
N GLU A 115 -6.43 -4.30 8.94
CA GLU A 115 -7.29 -5.49 8.99
C GLU A 115 -6.53 -6.81 8.84
N GLN A 116 -5.44 -6.83 8.06
CA GLN A 116 -4.71 -8.04 7.69
C GLN A 116 -3.20 -7.82 7.54
N PRO A 117 -2.49 -7.32 8.58
CA PRO A 117 -1.08 -6.92 8.48
C PRO A 117 -0.15 -8.07 8.06
N ALA A 118 -0.40 -9.29 8.53
CA ALA A 118 0.40 -10.45 8.16
C ALA A 118 0.26 -10.79 6.66
N ASP A 119 -0.95 -10.67 6.10
CA ASP A 119 -1.20 -10.95 4.68
C ASP A 119 -0.58 -9.86 3.80
N VAL A 120 -0.62 -8.60 4.24
CA VAL A 120 0.08 -7.48 3.58
C VAL A 120 1.58 -7.77 3.50
N MET A 121 2.22 -8.15 4.61
CA MET A 121 3.65 -8.48 4.60
C MET A 121 3.96 -9.71 3.73
N ASN A 122 3.12 -10.74 3.77
CA ASN A 122 3.27 -11.92 2.92
C ASN A 122 3.13 -11.58 1.43
N ALA A 123 2.21 -10.69 1.07
CA ALA A 123 2.04 -10.23 -0.32
C ALA A 123 3.27 -9.45 -0.82
N ILE A 124 3.84 -8.57 0.01
CA ILE A 124 5.10 -7.86 -0.31
C ILE A 124 6.23 -8.88 -0.56
N GLN A 125 6.37 -9.90 0.30
CA GLN A 125 7.40 -10.92 0.12
C GLN A 125 7.18 -11.73 -1.17
N ALA A 126 5.94 -12.10 -1.49
CA ALA A 126 5.62 -12.82 -2.71
C ALA A 126 5.95 -12.00 -3.98
N LEU A 127 5.69 -10.70 -3.98
CA LEU A 127 6.05 -9.79 -5.06
C LEU A 127 7.57 -9.65 -5.22
N ARG A 128 8.31 -9.53 -4.11
CA ARG A 128 9.78 -9.51 -4.12
C ARG A 128 10.36 -10.80 -4.70
N GLU A 129 9.79 -11.95 -4.34
CA GLU A 129 10.19 -13.24 -4.88
C GLU A 129 9.94 -13.30 -6.40
N GLN A 130 8.78 -12.84 -6.87
CA GLN A 130 8.46 -12.76 -8.31
C GLN A 130 9.44 -11.86 -9.06
N ALA A 131 9.69 -10.64 -8.58
CA ALA A 131 10.63 -9.72 -9.20
C ALA A 131 12.06 -10.27 -9.23
N ARG A 132 12.48 -10.97 -8.17
CA ARG A 132 13.78 -11.63 -8.10
C ARG A 132 13.87 -12.80 -9.07
N ALA A 133 12.86 -13.65 -9.14
CA ALA A 133 12.79 -14.76 -10.09
C ALA A 133 12.76 -14.28 -11.56
N ALA A 134 12.14 -13.13 -11.80
CA ALA A 134 12.15 -12.47 -13.11
C ALA A 134 13.52 -11.82 -13.45
N GLY A 135 14.45 -11.73 -12.50
CA GLY A 135 15.76 -11.10 -12.67
C GLY A 135 15.74 -9.57 -12.52
N ASN A 136 14.62 -9.00 -12.10
CA ASN A 136 14.41 -7.55 -12.01
C ASN A 136 14.69 -6.97 -10.61
N LEU A 137 14.88 -7.83 -9.59
CA LEU A 137 15.29 -7.41 -8.25
C LEU A 137 16.68 -7.97 -7.93
N GLN A 138 17.69 -7.10 -7.97
CA GLN A 138 19.09 -7.42 -7.78
C GLN A 138 19.80 -6.32 -6.98
N ASP A 139 21.02 -6.61 -6.55
CA ASP A 139 21.95 -5.60 -6.02
C ASP A 139 22.26 -4.55 -7.08
N THR A 140 22.27 -3.29 -6.65
CA THR A 140 22.69 -2.14 -7.47
C THR A 140 23.60 -1.23 -6.65
N PRO A 141 24.16 -0.17 -7.23
CA PRO A 141 24.88 0.85 -6.47
C PRO A 141 24.00 1.52 -5.39
N GLU A 142 22.67 1.52 -5.55
CA GLU A 142 21.71 2.21 -4.70
C GLU A 142 21.13 1.31 -3.61
N GLN A 143 21.05 -0.01 -3.86
CA GLN A 143 20.40 -0.96 -2.93
C GLN A 143 21.14 -2.30 -2.84
N ARG A 144 20.91 -3.02 -1.73
CA ARG A 144 21.25 -4.43 -1.53
C ARG A 144 20.02 -5.27 -1.33
N VAL A 145 19.97 -6.43 -1.96
CA VAL A 145 18.91 -7.44 -1.83
C VAL A 145 19.44 -8.59 -0.98
N VAL A 146 19.02 -8.63 0.27
CA VAL A 146 19.47 -9.63 1.25
C VAL A 146 18.39 -10.69 1.39
N VAL A 147 18.78 -11.97 1.27
CA VAL A 147 17.86 -13.10 1.44
C VAL A 147 18.29 -13.89 2.67
N GLU A 148 17.46 -13.84 3.72
CA GLU A 148 17.68 -14.55 4.99
C GLU A 148 16.39 -15.30 5.37
N ASP A 149 16.48 -16.56 5.70
CA ASP A 149 15.33 -17.39 6.14
C ASP A 149 14.07 -17.26 5.25
N ARG A 150 14.24 -17.19 3.93
CA ARG A 150 13.21 -16.95 2.91
C ARG A 150 12.59 -15.54 2.94
N MET A 151 13.12 -14.64 3.75
CA MET A 151 12.73 -13.23 3.74
C MET A 151 13.65 -12.47 2.79
N ILE A 152 13.07 -11.72 1.88
CA ILE A 152 13.79 -10.83 0.97
C ILE A 152 13.72 -9.42 1.57
N ARG A 153 14.88 -8.90 1.94
CA ARG A 153 15.03 -7.55 2.46
C ARG A 153 15.68 -6.67 1.40
N ILE A 154 15.19 -5.47 1.26
CA ILE A 154 15.79 -4.45 0.42
C ILE A 154 16.31 -3.36 1.35
N VAL A 155 17.63 -3.19 1.36
CA VAL A 155 18.29 -2.20 2.21
C VAL A 155 19.10 -1.24 1.36
N PRO A 156 19.32 0.02 1.77
CA PRO A 156 20.19 0.94 1.08
C PRO A 156 21.61 0.38 0.96
N ALA A 157 22.28 0.63 -0.16
CA ALA A 157 23.71 0.29 -0.32
C ALA A 157 24.58 1.18 0.57
N ASP A 158 24.22 2.47 0.70
CA ASP A 158 24.74 3.40 1.69
C ASP A 158 23.71 3.57 2.82
N PRO A 159 24.03 3.23 4.08
CA PRO A 159 23.09 3.37 5.20
C PRO A 159 22.57 4.79 5.44
N GLN A 160 23.23 5.80 4.90
CA GLN A 160 22.86 7.20 5.07
C GLN A 160 21.94 7.75 3.98
N VAL A 161 21.73 6.99 2.88
CA VAL A 161 20.98 7.46 1.72
C VAL A 161 20.00 6.41 1.24
N ILE A 162 18.72 6.77 1.21
CA ILE A 162 17.67 5.94 0.60
C ILE A 162 17.37 6.47 -0.79
N TYR A 163 17.44 5.59 -1.78
CA TYR A 163 16.96 5.84 -3.13
C TYR A 163 15.59 5.21 -3.30
N VAL A 164 14.61 5.99 -3.78
CA VAL A 164 13.28 5.48 -4.09
C VAL A 164 13.32 4.83 -5.48
N PRO A 165 13.05 3.52 -5.60
CA PRO A 165 13.05 2.88 -6.90
C PRO A 165 11.84 3.35 -7.73
N GLN A 166 12.07 3.48 -9.03
CA GLN A 166 11.05 3.78 -10.03
C GLN A 166 10.91 2.58 -10.97
N TYR A 167 9.72 2.04 -11.07
CA TYR A 167 9.42 0.89 -11.91
C TYR A 167 7.95 0.86 -12.32
N ASP A 168 7.66 0.14 -13.40
CA ASP A 168 6.29 -0.18 -13.80
C ASP A 168 5.82 -1.46 -13.11
N PRO A 169 4.81 -1.41 -12.24
CA PRO A 169 4.29 -2.59 -11.55
C PRO A 169 3.72 -3.66 -12.48
N GLN A 170 3.40 -3.33 -13.75
CA GLN A 170 2.87 -4.29 -14.71
C GLN A 170 3.96 -5.17 -15.35
N ILE A 171 5.20 -4.72 -15.34
CA ILE A 171 6.30 -5.42 -16.01
C ILE A 171 7.41 -5.92 -15.07
N VAL A 172 7.61 -5.29 -13.91
CA VAL A 172 8.73 -5.60 -13.02
C VAL A 172 8.64 -7.01 -12.41
N TYR A 173 7.43 -7.56 -12.30
CA TYR A 173 7.18 -8.90 -11.72
C TYR A 173 7.15 -10.03 -12.76
N ILE A 174 7.35 -9.72 -14.03
CA ILE A 174 7.40 -10.72 -15.10
C ILE A 174 8.79 -10.72 -15.76
N GLN A 175 9.16 -11.87 -16.32
CA GLN A 175 10.42 -11.98 -17.03
C GLN A 175 10.38 -11.10 -18.28
N SER A 176 11.26 -10.10 -18.33
CA SER A 176 11.39 -9.19 -19.46
C SER A 176 12.61 -9.55 -20.30
N TYR A 177 12.43 -9.58 -21.61
CA TYR A 177 13.54 -9.72 -22.57
C TYR A 177 14.09 -8.37 -23.04
N SER A 178 13.70 -7.28 -22.35
CA SER A 178 14.18 -5.93 -22.68
C SER A 178 15.61 -5.74 -22.18
N PRO A 179 16.51 -5.17 -23.02
CA PRO A 179 17.86 -4.81 -22.57
C PRO A 179 17.91 -3.60 -21.64
N ALA A 180 16.80 -2.87 -21.48
CA ALA A 180 16.71 -1.72 -20.58
C ALA A 180 16.43 -2.17 -19.14
N PRO A 181 17.04 -1.53 -18.12
CA PRO A 181 16.73 -1.83 -16.74
C PRO A 181 15.25 -1.51 -16.45
N VAL A 182 14.55 -2.48 -15.87
CA VAL A 182 13.12 -2.36 -15.51
C VAL A 182 12.94 -1.57 -14.21
N LEU A 183 13.99 -1.52 -13.39
CA LEU A 183 14.03 -0.80 -12.13
C LEU A 183 15.14 0.26 -12.22
N THR A 184 14.77 1.51 -11.98
CA THR A 184 15.66 2.67 -11.99
C THR A 184 15.55 3.44 -10.68
N PHE A 185 16.47 4.35 -10.42
CA PHE A 185 16.50 5.14 -9.21
C PHE A 185 16.58 6.63 -9.53
N GLY A 186 15.85 7.43 -8.78
CA GLY A 186 15.91 8.88 -8.83
C GLY A 186 16.99 9.46 -7.90
N ILE A 187 16.71 10.62 -7.33
CA ILE A 187 17.59 11.29 -6.37
C ILE A 187 17.58 10.50 -5.05
N GLY A 188 18.75 10.38 -4.39
CA GLY A 188 18.86 9.79 -3.07
C GLY A 188 18.43 10.76 -1.98
N PHE A 189 17.77 10.26 -0.95
CA PHE A 189 17.33 11.04 0.22
C PHE A 189 18.12 10.62 1.45
N ALA A 190 18.62 11.60 2.22
CA ALA A 190 19.33 11.32 3.46
C ALA A 190 18.41 10.66 4.49
N VAL A 191 18.92 9.63 5.16
CA VAL A 191 18.28 9.01 6.32
C VAL A 191 18.49 9.94 7.51
N GLY A 192 17.44 10.51 8.06
CA GLY A 192 17.48 11.40 9.20
C GLY A 192 17.39 10.68 10.53
#